data_c738a6ad2e2780d1af060ec6cfe93471
#
_entry.id   c738a6ad2e2780d1af060ec6cfe93471
#
_cell.length_a   1.000
_cell.length_b   1.000
_cell.length_c   1.000
_cell.angle_alpha   90.00
_cell.angle_beta   90.00
_cell.angle_gamma   90.00
#
_symmetry.space_group_name_H-M   'P 1'
#
loop_
_entity.id
_entity.type
_entity.pdbx_description
1 polymer ?
#
loop_
_entity_poly.entity_id
_entity_poly.type
_entity_poly.pdbx_seq_one_letter_code
_entity_poly.pdbx_strand_id
1 'polypeptide(L)'
;LTEIIIPDSVISIKAYAFKNCTGLTEMEMPDSVTSIEMDAFSGCTELTSITIKNPECEFGDSTDTISDTAVIYGYDDSTAQAYAEKYNRKFVSLGEKPNIPISKTGDADLNGTIDAIDASIALTIYALNSTGGDVSSYTDEQLAAADADKNGTVDAIDASHILSYYAYISTGGSKTFDEFI
;
A
#
# COMPACT_ATOMS: atom_id res chain seq x y z
N LEU A 1 22.24 17.70 -1.75
CA LEU A 1 21.03 17.24 -2.47
C LEU A 1 19.86 17.89 -1.76
N THR A 2 19.14 18.78 -2.43
CA THR A 2 18.09 19.59 -1.80
C THR A 2 16.67 19.05 -2.10
N GLU A 3 16.54 18.26 -3.13
CA GLU A 3 15.26 17.63 -3.55
C GLU A 3 15.52 16.25 -4.14
N ILE A 4 14.71 15.29 -3.78
CA ILE A 4 14.70 13.93 -4.33
C ILE A 4 13.24 13.58 -4.64
N ILE A 5 12.98 13.17 -5.87
CA ILE A 5 11.69 12.62 -6.27
C ILE A 5 11.77 11.09 -6.13
N ILE A 6 10.87 10.52 -5.36
CA ILE A 6 10.69 9.06 -5.25
C ILE A 6 9.72 8.63 -6.35
N PRO A 7 10.16 7.82 -7.32
CA PRO A 7 9.26 7.33 -8.38
C PRO A 7 8.20 6.35 -7.83
N ASP A 8 7.05 6.25 -8.51
CA ASP A 8 5.97 5.32 -8.12
C ASP A 8 6.34 3.83 -8.23
N SER A 9 7.47 3.51 -8.85
CA SER A 9 8.04 2.15 -8.86
C SER A 9 8.74 1.76 -7.55
N VAL A 10 8.93 2.71 -6.61
CA VAL A 10 9.56 2.45 -5.32
C VAL A 10 8.52 1.95 -4.33
N ILE A 11 8.71 0.75 -3.82
CA ILE A 11 7.80 0.11 -2.86
C ILE A 11 8.29 0.25 -1.41
N SER A 12 9.60 0.35 -1.19
CA SER A 12 10.18 0.39 0.15
C SER A 12 11.39 1.31 0.24
N ILE A 13 11.45 2.10 1.30
CA ILE A 13 12.65 2.87 1.69
C ILE A 13 13.40 2.04 2.73
N LYS A 14 14.55 1.51 2.35
CA LYS A 14 15.34 0.61 3.18
C LYS A 14 16.00 1.33 4.36
N ALA A 15 16.40 0.55 5.38
CA ALA A 15 17.08 1.06 6.54
C ALA A 15 18.31 1.91 6.14
N TYR A 16 18.42 3.08 6.76
CA TYR A 16 19.52 4.04 6.53
C TYR A 16 19.61 4.63 5.11
N ALA A 17 18.59 4.45 4.24
CA ALA A 17 18.64 4.85 2.82
C ALA A 17 19.00 6.34 2.63
N PHE A 18 18.54 7.22 3.50
CA PHE A 18 18.81 8.66 3.48
C PHE A 18 19.54 9.15 4.73
N LYS A 19 20.20 8.22 5.45
CA LYS A 19 20.92 8.60 6.67
C LYS A 19 21.96 9.70 6.42
N ASN A 20 21.93 10.74 7.26
CA ASN A 20 22.82 11.90 7.17
C ASN A 20 22.72 12.68 5.84
N CYS A 21 21.57 12.62 5.15
CA CYS A 21 21.30 13.50 4.01
C CYS A 21 20.98 14.92 4.51
N THR A 22 21.99 15.60 5.04
CA THR A 22 21.87 16.91 5.74
C THR A 22 21.39 18.06 4.85
N GLY A 23 21.41 17.92 3.53
CA GLY A 23 20.90 18.93 2.61
C GLY A 23 19.48 18.63 2.09
N LEU A 24 18.83 17.56 2.58
CA LEU A 24 17.46 17.22 2.20
C LEU A 24 16.49 18.06 3.05
N THR A 25 15.64 18.86 2.39
CA THR A 25 14.75 19.81 3.07
C THR A 25 13.30 19.36 3.10
N GLU A 26 12.85 18.71 2.05
CA GLU A 26 11.48 18.23 1.91
C GLU A 26 11.46 16.85 1.24
N MET A 27 10.50 16.02 1.59
CA MET A 27 10.36 14.69 1.03
C MET A 27 8.90 14.33 0.85
N GLU A 28 8.57 13.75 -0.31
CA GLU A 28 7.25 13.20 -0.58
C GLU A 28 7.39 11.70 -0.86
N MET A 29 6.64 10.89 -0.11
CA MET A 29 6.49 9.45 -0.30
C MET A 29 5.21 9.21 -1.09
N PRO A 30 5.29 8.64 -2.31
CA PRO A 30 4.12 8.30 -3.10
C PRO A 30 3.33 7.14 -2.46
N ASP A 31 2.11 6.91 -2.95
CA ASP A 31 1.22 5.84 -2.47
C ASP A 31 1.84 4.45 -2.63
N SER A 32 2.73 4.27 -3.59
CA SER A 32 3.45 3.01 -3.83
C SER A 32 4.37 2.59 -2.67
N VAL A 33 4.83 3.54 -1.83
CA VAL A 33 5.73 3.22 -0.72
C VAL A 33 4.96 2.61 0.43
N THR A 34 5.11 1.31 0.63
CA THR A 34 4.44 0.54 1.69
C THR A 34 5.24 0.45 2.98
N SER A 35 6.56 0.74 2.94
CA SER A 35 7.39 0.70 4.13
C SER A 35 8.55 1.69 4.11
N ILE A 36 8.83 2.29 5.29
CA ILE A 36 10.01 3.10 5.59
C ILE A 36 10.72 2.42 6.74
N GLU A 37 11.86 1.79 6.46
CA GLU A 37 12.58 0.98 7.43
C GLU A 37 13.34 1.83 8.45
N MET A 38 13.85 1.16 9.52
CA MET A 38 14.52 1.78 10.66
C MET A 38 15.58 2.80 10.25
N ASP A 39 15.53 3.98 10.87
CA ASP A 39 16.52 5.05 10.73
C ASP A 39 16.73 5.55 9.28
N ALA A 40 15.75 5.35 8.40
CA ALA A 40 15.85 5.70 6.98
C ALA A 40 16.25 7.18 6.78
N PHE A 41 15.75 8.09 7.60
CA PHE A 41 16.04 9.54 7.56
C PHE A 41 16.77 10.05 8.78
N SER A 42 17.47 9.17 9.50
CA SER A 42 18.27 9.55 10.67
C SER A 42 19.36 10.55 10.28
N GLY A 43 19.46 11.65 11.03
CA GLY A 43 20.48 12.69 10.78
C GLY A 43 20.22 13.57 9.56
N CYS A 44 19.03 13.59 8.98
CA CYS A 44 18.60 14.57 7.97
C CYS A 44 18.24 15.89 8.65
N THR A 45 19.23 16.65 9.11
CA THR A 45 19.06 17.81 10.02
C THR A 45 18.33 19.00 9.40
N GLU A 46 18.30 19.09 8.08
CA GLU A 46 17.58 20.15 7.35
C GLU A 46 16.19 19.70 6.87
N LEU A 47 15.78 18.45 7.15
CA LEU A 47 14.48 17.95 6.73
C LEU A 47 13.37 18.61 7.57
N THR A 48 12.63 19.51 6.95
CA THR A 48 11.56 20.30 7.59
C THR A 48 10.18 19.66 7.42
N SER A 49 9.99 18.87 6.36
CA SER A 49 8.71 18.21 6.07
C SER A 49 8.90 16.87 5.38
N ILE A 50 8.05 15.92 5.73
CA ILE A 50 7.89 14.66 5.03
C ILE A 50 6.40 14.35 4.85
N THR A 51 5.99 14.15 3.61
CA THR A 51 4.59 13.83 3.26
C THR A 51 4.50 12.34 2.94
N ILE A 52 3.59 11.65 3.60
CA ILE A 52 3.33 10.22 3.42
C ILE A 52 1.95 10.08 2.78
N LYS A 53 1.91 9.73 1.51
CA LYS A 53 0.64 9.58 0.77
C LYS A 53 -0.03 8.24 1.02
N ASN A 54 0.74 7.17 1.23
CA ASN A 54 0.19 5.88 1.58
C ASN A 54 -0.28 5.87 3.05
N PRO A 55 -1.58 5.78 3.33
CA PRO A 55 -2.08 5.80 4.71
C PRO A 55 -1.72 4.55 5.52
N GLU A 56 -1.33 3.45 4.86
CA GLU A 56 -0.95 2.18 5.47
C GLU A 56 0.58 1.92 5.42
N CYS A 57 1.39 2.96 5.13
CA CYS A 57 2.85 2.84 5.07
C CYS A 57 3.42 2.43 6.44
N GLU A 58 4.07 1.30 6.53
CA GLU A 58 4.70 0.81 7.75
C GLU A 58 6.01 1.58 8.08
N PHE A 59 6.25 1.81 9.37
CA PHE A 59 7.46 2.50 9.84
C PHE A 59 8.32 1.57 10.69
N GLY A 60 9.63 1.62 10.47
CA GLY A 60 10.60 1.00 11.36
C GLY A 60 10.44 1.49 12.80
N ASP A 61 10.52 0.59 13.77
CA ASP A 61 10.29 0.87 15.20
C ASP A 61 11.47 1.62 15.83
N SER A 62 11.67 2.87 15.39
CA SER A 62 12.70 3.78 15.89
C SER A 62 12.21 5.21 15.84
N THR A 63 12.53 6.00 16.87
CA THR A 63 12.28 7.44 16.89
C THR A 63 13.03 8.16 15.76
N ASP A 64 14.13 7.59 15.27
CA ASP A 64 15.03 8.18 14.28
C ASP A 64 14.71 7.72 12.85
N THR A 65 13.63 6.92 12.65
CA THR A 65 13.18 6.53 11.31
C THR A 65 12.88 7.76 10.46
N ILE A 66 12.28 8.79 11.05
CA ILE A 66 12.14 10.13 10.45
C ILE A 66 12.94 11.12 11.33
N SER A 67 13.69 12.05 10.73
CA SER A 67 14.42 13.08 11.44
C SER A 67 13.52 13.91 12.36
N ASP A 68 13.99 14.26 13.57
CA ASP A 68 13.22 14.99 14.58
C ASP A 68 12.89 16.44 14.19
N THR A 69 13.54 16.99 13.20
CA THR A 69 13.27 18.32 12.63
C THR A 69 12.03 18.33 11.72
N ALA A 70 11.65 17.18 11.18
CA ALA A 70 10.58 17.08 10.18
C ALA A 70 9.17 17.14 10.80
N VAL A 71 8.30 17.92 10.17
CA VAL A 71 6.83 17.80 10.32
C VAL A 71 6.36 16.66 9.43
N ILE A 72 5.57 15.75 9.99
CA ILE A 72 5.01 14.61 9.27
C ILE A 72 3.62 14.99 8.76
N TYR A 73 3.43 14.92 7.45
CA TYR A 73 2.13 15.10 6.80
C TYR A 73 1.59 13.74 6.39
N GLY A 74 0.35 13.45 6.73
CA GLY A 74 -0.31 12.20 6.43
C GLY A 74 -1.82 12.31 6.61
N TYR A 75 -2.54 11.27 6.30
CA TYR A 75 -3.98 11.24 6.48
C TYR A 75 -4.38 10.97 7.92
N ASP A 76 -5.61 11.37 8.30
CA ASP A 76 -6.22 11.04 9.59
C ASP A 76 -6.29 9.50 9.74
N ASP A 77 -6.08 9.02 10.96
CA ASP A 77 -6.06 7.58 11.29
C ASP A 77 -5.04 6.73 10.50
N SER A 78 -4.03 7.36 9.89
CA SER A 78 -2.95 6.67 9.17
C SER A 78 -1.87 6.12 10.11
N THR A 79 -1.06 5.20 9.59
CA THR A 79 0.16 4.73 10.27
C THR A 79 1.16 5.87 10.50
N ALA A 80 1.19 6.89 9.64
CA ALA A 80 2.00 8.09 9.81
C ALA A 80 1.56 8.92 11.03
N GLN A 81 0.24 9.06 11.25
CA GLN A 81 -0.29 9.67 12.47
C GLN A 81 0.09 8.84 13.71
N ALA A 82 -0.12 7.53 13.66
CA ALA A 82 0.21 6.63 14.76
C ALA A 82 1.71 6.68 15.11
N TYR A 83 2.60 6.74 14.10
CA TYR A 83 4.03 6.92 14.30
C TYR A 83 4.33 8.25 14.97
N ALA A 84 3.73 9.35 14.49
CA ALA A 84 3.92 10.67 15.06
C ALA A 84 3.48 10.75 16.53
N GLU A 85 2.34 10.18 16.87
CA GLU A 85 1.83 10.08 18.24
C GLU A 85 2.75 9.25 19.14
N LYS A 86 3.17 8.05 18.66
CA LYS A 86 4.06 7.15 19.40
C LYS A 86 5.37 7.82 19.83
N TYR A 87 5.93 8.65 18.96
CA TYR A 87 7.23 9.29 19.17
C TYR A 87 7.15 10.80 19.46
N ASN A 88 5.94 11.29 19.81
CA ASN A 88 5.66 12.70 20.13
C ASN A 88 6.21 13.68 19.07
N ARG A 89 5.91 13.39 17.79
CA ARG A 89 6.36 14.17 16.63
C ARG A 89 5.24 15.11 16.17
N LYS A 90 5.63 16.18 15.48
CA LYS A 90 4.63 17.06 14.85
C LYS A 90 3.96 16.36 13.68
N PHE A 91 2.63 16.33 13.70
CA PHE A 91 1.80 15.79 12.63
C PHE A 91 0.87 16.88 12.10
N VAL A 92 0.66 16.87 10.79
CA VAL A 92 -0.34 17.71 10.10
C VAL A 92 -1.18 16.81 9.21
N SER A 93 -2.48 16.80 9.47
CA SER A 93 -3.43 16.03 8.69
C SER A 93 -3.58 16.57 7.26
N LEU A 94 -3.62 15.67 6.30
CA LEU A 94 -4.01 15.94 4.90
C LEU A 94 -5.52 15.79 4.69
N GLY A 95 -6.28 15.51 5.75
CA GLY A 95 -7.71 15.19 5.74
C GLY A 95 -7.98 13.72 6.01
N GLU A 96 -9.24 13.32 5.83
CA GLU A 96 -9.63 11.92 5.96
C GLU A 96 -8.82 11.03 5.00
N LYS A 97 -8.49 9.81 5.45
CA LYS A 97 -7.88 8.81 4.55
C LYS A 97 -8.70 8.79 3.26
N PRO A 98 -8.06 8.85 2.07
CA PRO A 98 -8.78 8.49 0.87
C PRO A 98 -9.45 7.15 1.15
N ASN A 99 -10.73 7.06 0.92
CA ASN A 99 -11.40 5.77 0.88
C ASN A 99 -10.94 5.07 -0.40
N ILE A 100 -9.63 4.78 -0.43
CA ILE A 100 -9.06 3.85 -1.39
C ILE A 100 -9.49 2.51 -0.81
N PRO A 101 -10.37 1.78 -1.48
CA PRO A 101 -10.61 0.41 -1.10
C PRO A 101 -9.23 -0.21 -1.03
N ILE A 102 -8.85 -0.76 0.12
CA ILE A 102 -7.60 -1.53 0.21
C ILE A 102 -7.82 -2.65 -0.80
N SER A 103 -7.17 -2.51 -1.96
CA SER A 103 -7.21 -3.55 -2.97
C SER A 103 -6.49 -4.74 -2.37
N LYS A 104 -7.24 -5.50 -1.57
CA LYS A 104 -6.78 -6.81 -1.17
C LYS A 104 -6.75 -7.63 -2.44
N THR A 105 -5.60 -8.12 -2.79
CA THR A 105 -5.50 -9.16 -3.81
C THR A 105 -6.56 -10.21 -3.53
N GLY A 106 -7.41 -10.48 -4.51
CA GLY A 106 -8.55 -11.37 -4.37
C GLY A 106 -9.90 -10.73 -4.00
N ASP A 107 -9.94 -9.45 -3.59
CA ASP A 107 -11.16 -8.69 -3.25
C ASP A 107 -11.60 -7.85 -4.48
N ALA A 108 -12.12 -8.53 -5.49
CA ALA A 108 -12.38 -7.93 -6.80
C ALA A 108 -13.62 -7.01 -6.83
N ASP A 109 -14.53 -7.11 -5.86
CA ASP A 109 -15.64 -6.17 -5.69
C ASP A 109 -15.32 -5.01 -4.75
N LEU A 110 -14.14 -5.05 -4.09
CA LEU A 110 -13.61 -4.02 -3.18
C LEU A 110 -14.50 -3.80 -1.94
N ASN A 111 -15.20 -4.84 -1.49
CA ASN A 111 -16.07 -4.75 -0.30
C ASN A 111 -15.32 -5.02 1.02
N GLY A 112 -14.05 -5.40 0.97
CA GLY A 112 -13.18 -5.70 2.12
C GLY A 112 -13.20 -7.16 2.54
N THR A 113 -13.95 -8.03 1.86
CA THR A 113 -14.00 -9.48 2.12
C THR A 113 -13.65 -10.24 0.85
N ILE A 114 -12.96 -11.37 0.97
CA ILE A 114 -12.66 -12.23 -0.18
C ILE A 114 -13.63 -13.42 -0.12
N ASP A 115 -14.53 -13.50 -1.10
CA ASP A 115 -15.57 -14.52 -1.15
C ASP A 115 -15.84 -15.04 -2.57
N ALA A 116 -16.95 -15.76 -2.77
CA ALA A 116 -17.30 -16.34 -4.04
C ALA A 116 -17.72 -15.29 -5.09
N ILE A 117 -18.09 -14.07 -4.67
CA ILE A 117 -18.45 -12.98 -5.60
C ILE A 117 -17.18 -12.50 -6.31
N ASP A 118 -16.08 -12.37 -5.60
CA ASP A 118 -14.79 -11.95 -6.17
C ASP A 118 -14.29 -12.93 -7.22
N ALA A 119 -14.38 -14.22 -6.94
CA ALA A 119 -14.04 -15.24 -7.92
C ALA A 119 -14.96 -15.19 -9.17
N SER A 120 -16.24 -14.86 -8.98
CA SER A 120 -17.18 -14.67 -10.09
C SER A 120 -16.83 -13.45 -10.94
N ILE A 121 -16.34 -12.37 -10.30
CA ILE A 121 -15.85 -11.17 -11.00
C ILE A 121 -14.60 -11.51 -11.80
N ALA A 122 -13.61 -12.18 -11.19
CA ALA A 122 -12.40 -12.59 -11.88
C ALA A 122 -12.70 -13.48 -13.10
N LEU A 123 -13.63 -14.44 -12.99
CA LEU A 123 -14.09 -15.25 -14.13
C LEU A 123 -14.79 -14.42 -15.19
N THR A 124 -15.56 -13.41 -14.81
CA THR A 124 -16.24 -12.51 -15.75
C THR A 124 -15.23 -11.68 -16.53
N ILE A 125 -14.24 -11.10 -15.86
CA ILE A 125 -13.14 -10.35 -16.49
C ILE A 125 -12.36 -11.26 -17.45
N TYR A 126 -12.02 -12.48 -17.02
CA TYR A 126 -11.37 -13.47 -17.88
C TYR A 126 -12.19 -13.79 -19.13
N ALA A 127 -13.49 -14.02 -18.98
CA ALA A 127 -14.37 -14.31 -20.11
C ALA A 127 -14.44 -13.13 -21.10
N LEU A 128 -14.51 -11.90 -20.61
CA LEU A 128 -14.46 -10.70 -21.44
C LEU A 128 -13.12 -10.60 -22.18
N ASN A 129 -11.99 -10.70 -21.46
CA ASN A 129 -10.65 -10.63 -22.05
C ASN A 129 -10.46 -11.68 -23.15
N SER A 130 -10.89 -12.93 -22.93
CA SER A 130 -10.72 -14.04 -23.87
C SER A 130 -11.59 -13.92 -25.13
N THR A 131 -12.68 -13.17 -25.06
CA THR A 131 -13.61 -12.95 -26.21
C THR A 131 -13.42 -11.58 -26.87
N GLY A 132 -12.46 -10.76 -26.41
CA GLY A 132 -12.28 -9.38 -26.86
C GLY A 132 -13.42 -8.45 -26.42
N GLY A 133 -14.07 -8.79 -25.30
CA GLY A 133 -15.12 -7.97 -24.68
C GLY A 133 -14.55 -6.74 -23.96
N ASP A 134 -15.44 -5.85 -23.56
CA ASP A 134 -15.08 -4.59 -22.90
C ASP A 134 -15.05 -4.77 -21.37
N VAL A 135 -13.90 -4.47 -20.77
CA VAL A 135 -13.70 -4.48 -19.32
C VAL A 135 -13.70 -3.07 -18.71
N SER A 136 -14.03 -2.04 -19.48
CA SER A 136 -14.04 -0.64 -19.02
C SER A 136 -15.03 -0.33 -17.89
N SER A 137 -15.94 -1.26 -17.60
CA SER A 137 -16.86 -1.18 -16.44
C SER A 137 -16.18 -1.51 -15.12
N TYR A 138 -14.97 -2.08 -15.14
CA TYR A 138 -14.16 -2.36 -13.95
C TYR A 138 -13.09 -1.29 -13.79
N THR A 139 -12.84 -0.88 -12.56
CA THR A 139 -11.76 0.07 -12.25
C THR A 139 -10.40 -0.63 -12.32
N ASP A 140 -9.31 0.13 -12.44
CA ASP A 140 -7.96 -0.42 -12.42
C ASP A 140 -7.68 -1.18 -11.11
N GLU A 141 -8.26 -0.71 -9.99
CA GLU A 141 -8.15 -1.38 -8.68
C GLU A 141 -8.88 -2.73 -8.67
N GLN A 142 -10.06 -2.82 -9.27
CA GLN A 142 -10.80 -4.08 -9.38
C GLN A 142 -10.07 -5.09 -10.27
N LEU A 143 -9.49 -4.62 -11.38
CA LEU A 143 -8.67 -5.45 -12.27
C LEU A 143 -7.42 -5.95 -11.54
N ALA A 144 -6.74 -5.07 -10.79
CA ALA A 144 -5.55 -5.44 -10.00
C ALA A 144 -5.90 -6.39 -8.84
N ALA A 145 -7.06 -6.23 -8.20
CA ALA A 145 -7.52 -7.14 -7.15
C ALA A 145 -7.90 -8.52 -7.70
N ALA A 146 -8.47 -8.57 -8.91
CA ALA A 146 -8.82 -9.80 -9.58
C ALA A 146 -7.62 -10.60 -10.11
N ASP A 147 -6.47 -9.95 -10.38
CA ASP A 147 -5.18 -10.58 -10.72
C ASP A 147 -4.52 -11.14 -9.44
N ALA A 148 -5.01 -12.29 -9.01
CA ALA A 148 -4.70 -12.87 -7.72
C ALA A 148 -3.25 -13.35 -7.61
N ASP A 149 -2.63 -13.84 -8.68
CA ASP A 149 -1.25 -14.29 -8.73
C ASP A 149 -0.27 -13.18 -9.16
N LYS A 150 -0.77 -11.98 -9.45
CA LYS A 150 0.00 -10.77 -9.83
C LYS A 150 0.86 -10.97 -11.08
N ASN A 151 0.40 -11.82 -12.01
CA ASN A 151 1.11 -12.06 -13.27
C ASN A 151 0.81 -11.00 -14.36
N GLY A 152 -0.11 -10.07 -14.10
CA GLY A 152 -0.54 -8.99 -15.00
C GLY A 152 -1.69 -9.37 -15.92
N THR A 153 -2.29 -10.54 -15.73
CA THR A 153 -3.45 -10.99 -16.52
C THR A 153 -4.50 -11.62 -15.61
N VAL A 154 -5.76 -11.23 -15.74
CA VAL A 154 -6.84 -11.90 -15.03
C VAL A 154 -7.32 -13.08 -15.83
N ASP A 155 -7.14 -14.29 -15.28
CA ASP A 155 -7.50 -15.56 -15.92
C ASP A 155 -8.21 -16.55 -14.96
N ALA A 156 -8.39 -17.79 -15.39
CA ALA A 156 -9.09 -18.80 -14.59
C ALA A 156 -8.28 -19.26 -13.37
N ILE A 157 -6.96 -19.04 -13.35
CA ILE A 157 -6.08 -19.38 -12.22
C ILE A 157 -6.38 -18.44 -11.07
N ASP A 158 -6.55 -17.15 -11.34
CA ASP A 158 -6.89 -16.14 -10.33
C ASP A 158 -8.20 -16.46 -9.63
N ALA A 159 -9.24 -16.74 -10.41
CA ALA A 159 -10.52 -17.16 -9.84
C ALA A 159 -10.42 -18.43 -8.99
N SER A 160 -9.54 -19.37 -9.39
CA SER A 160 -9.27 -20.58 -8.62
C SER A 160 -8.56 -20.28 -7.30
N HIS A 161 -7.60 -19.35 -7.30
CA HIS A 161 -6.92 -18.90 -6.08
C HIS A 161 -7.90 -18.26 -5.11
N ILE A 162 -8.76 -17.35 -5.61
CA ILE A 162 -9.78 -16.67 -4.80
C ILE A 162 -10.75 -17.68 -4.17
N LEU A 163 -11.30 -18.61 -4.95
CA LEU A 163 -12.20 -19.66 -4.44
C LEU A 163 -11.52 -20.58 -3.42
N SER A 164 -10.26 -20.95 -3.67
CA SER A 164 -9.50 -21.81 -2.77
C SER A 164 -9.23 -21.12 -1.44
N TYR A 165 -8.92 -19.84 -1.47
CA TYR A 165 -8.76 -19.04 -0.25
C TYR A 165 -10.08 -18.88 0.50
N TYR A 166 -11.17 -18.57 -0.18
CA TYR A 166 -12.50 -18.50 0.45
C TYR A 166 -12.87 -19.83 1.15
N ALA A 167 -12.62 -20.97 0.49
CA ALA A 167 -12.83 -22.27 1.11
C ALA A 167 -11.94 -22.49 2.35
N TYR A 168 -10.67 -22.05 2.28
CA TYR A 168 -9.72 -22.13 3.39
C TYR A 168 -10.19 -21.31 4.61
N ILE A 169 -10.57 -20.03 4.44
CA ILE A 169 -11.04 -19.20 5.54
C ILE A 169 -12.37 -19.69 6.11
N SER A 170 -13.27 -20.23 5.27
CA SER A 170 -14.56 -20.80 5.68
C SER A 170 -14.40 -22.02 6.60
N THR A 171 -13.25 -22.70 6.56
CA THR A 171 -12.92 -23.83 7.44
C THR A 171 -12.05 -23.43 8.64
N GLY A 172 -11.89 -22.13 8.92
CA GLY A 172 -11.15 -21.60 10.05
C GLY A 172 -9.67 -21.34 9.77
N GLY A 173 -9.29 -21.26 8.53
CA GLY A 173 -7.94 -20.84 8.12
C GLY A 173 -7.62 -19.42 8.58
N SER A 174 -6.37 -19.14 8.94
CA SER A 174 -5.92 -17.88 9.55
C SER A 174 -4.80 -17.15 8.78
N LYS A 175 -4.33 -17.69 7.65
CA LYS A 175 -3.37 -17.00 6.79
C LYS A 175 -4.07 -15.88 6.02
N THR A 176 -3.32 -14.83 5.70
CA THR A 176 -3.75 -13.83 4.71
C THR A 176 -3.79 -14.45 3.31
N PHE A 177 -4.39 -13.75 2.34
CA PHE A 177 -4.45 -14.23 0.96
C PHE A 177 -3.04 -14.39 0.36
N ASP A 178 -2.17 -13.40 0.54
CA ASP A 178 -0.79 -13.42 0.03
C ASP A 178 0.10 -14.50 0.68
N GLU A 179 -0.27 -14.99 1.86
CA GLU A 179 0.43 -16.11 2.51
C GLU A 179 -0.12 -17.48 2.07
N PHE A 180 -1.28 -17.47 1.44
CA PHE A 180 -2.00 -18.70 1.06
C PHE A 180 -1.64 -19.17 -0.34
N ILE A 181 -1.47 -18.23 -1.33
CA ILE A 181 -1.14 -18.51 -2.73
C ILE A 181 0.36 -18.65 -3.04
#